data_7046f9d5d65730c9708bb4687038afe0
#
_entry.id   7046f9d5d65730c9708bb4687038afe0
#
_cell.length_a   1.000
_cell.length_b   1.000
_cell.length_c   1.000
_cell.angle_alpha   90.00
_cell.angle_beta   90.00
_cell.angle_gamma   90.00
#
_symmetry.space_group_name_H-M   'P 1'
#
loop_
_entity.id
_entity.type
_entity.pdbx_description
1 polymer ?
#
loop_
_entity_poly.entity_id
_entity_poly.type
_entity_poly.pdbx_seq_one_letter_code
_entity_poly.pdbx_strand_id
1 'polypeptide(L)'
;MGLGLGLSITSGGYISFLPTDISNLALWLQNGVEVSADAWNDSSGNANHASQSTDGNQATVSGGGLDFEEGESDHYDLASTITIAQNQGFCVAIVMDTESSSNNFIFSKDANDHIQIKDGQTFLVKTNDPGVITTEIVCPSGTFGNQKQLILVNRSAGASNRFSVFKNGSEVTIDSDNSTNEAAGENPNGFDINVLGSQAGTGNFFDGIMFEVLFFDKGLSSTEISDLNDYLTSKHGL
;
A
#
# COMPACT_ATOMS: atom_id res chain seq x y z
N MET A 1 46.29 35.51 26.91
CA MET A 1 45.21 35.72 25.94
C MET A 1 44.90 34.39 25.33
N GLY A 2 43.83 33.75 25.83
CA GLY A 2 43.37 32.47 25.30
C GLY A 2 42.10 32.71 24.47
N LEU A 3 42.18 32.43 23.16
CA LEU A 3 41.02 32.41 22.29
C LEU A 3 40.26 31.09 22.54
N GLY A 4 39.13 31.18 23.23
CA GLY A 4 38.19 30.10 23.31
C GLY A 4 37.37 30.05 22.03
N LEU A 5 37.61 29.07 21.16
CA LEU A 5 36.73 28.70 20.07
C LEU A 5 35.51 27.97 20.68
N GLY A 6 34.45 28.71 20.90
CA GLY A 6 33.14 28.11 21.24
C GLY A 6 32.59 27.37 20.03
N LEU A 7 32.73 26.06 19.97
CA LEU A 7 31.89 25.22 19.09
C LEU A 7 30.50 25.23 19.68
N SER A 8 29.61 26.00 19.06
CA SER A 8 28.18 25.87 19.28
C SER A 8 27.71 24.63 18.52
N ILE A 9 27.57 23.50 19.24
CA ILE A 9 26.87 22.34 18.72
C ILE A 9 25.37 22.67 18.88
N THR A 10 24.76 23.23 17.85
CA THR A 10 23.31 23.21 17.75
C THR A 10 22.92 21.74 17.52
N SER A 11 22.51 21.07 18.58
CA SER A 11 21.76 19.82 18.47
C SER A 11 20.44 20.17 17.79
N GLY A 12 20.42 20.16 16.45
CA GLY A 12 19.19 20.12 15.69
C GLY A 12 18.51 18.79 16.07
N GLY A 13 17.45 18.85 16.88
CA GLY A 13 16.61 17.72 17.09
C GLY A 13 16.08 17.28 15.73
N TYR A 14 16.54 16.18 15.20
CA TYR A 14 15.91 15.53 14.07
C TYR A 14 14.53 15.13 14.53
N ILE A 15 13.51 15.83 14.10
CA ILE A 15 12.14 15.33 14.17
C ILE A 15 12.15 14.16 13.21
N SER A 16 12.18 12.95 13.76
CA SER A 16 12.09 11.73 12.96
C SER A 16 10.67 11.67 12.41
N PHE A 17 10.50 11.82 11.10
CA PHE A 17 9.22 11.63 10.43
C PHE A 17 8.68 10.22 10.72
N LEU A 18 7.39 10.15 11.00
CA LEU A 18 6.62 8.91 11.11
C LEU A 18 5.41 8.97 10.17
N PRO A 19 4.96 7.83 9.63
CA PRO A 19 3.74 7.79 8.79
C PRO A 19 2.51 8.42 9.46
N THR A 20 2.44 8.42 10.80
CA THR A 20 1.38 9.07 11.59
C THR A 20 1.42 10.59 11.56
N ASP A 21 2.50 11.20 11.06
CA ASP A 21 2.57 12.65 10.84
C ASP A 21 1.76 13.09 9.59
N ILE A 22 1.44 12.11 8.71
CA ILE A 22 0.53 12.31 7.59
C ILE A 22 -0.91 12.05 8.05
N SER A 23 -1.80 13.01 7.85
CA SER A 23 -3.23 12.84 8.14
C SER A 23 -3.87 11.76 7.23
N ASN A 24 -4.99 11.19 7.70
CA ASN A 24 -5.74 10.18 6.93
C ASN A 24 -4.98 8.86 6.69
N LEU A 25 -4.05 8.50 7.57
CA LEU A 25 -3.50 7.16 7.62
C LEU A 25 -4.57 6.21 8.17
N ALA A 26 -5.20 5.43 7.29
CA ALA A 26 -6.31 4.54 7.64
C ALA A 26 -5.83 3.18 8.17
N LEU A 27 -4.66 2.71 7.70
CA LEU A 27 -4.05 1.44 8.09
C LEU A 27 -2.53 1.55 8.06
N TRP A 28 -1.88 0.96 9.06
CA TRP A 28 -0.43 0.74 9.07
C TRP A 28 -0.09 -0.59 9.73
N LEU A 29 0.13 -1.60 8.92
CA LEU A 29 0.65 -2.90 9.32
C LEU A 29 2.18 -2.81 9.32
N GLN A 30 2.74 -2.54 10.50
CA GLN A 30 4.14 -2.15 10.65
C GLN A 30 5.05 -3.36 10.77
N ASN A 31 6.15 -3.38 10.01
CA ASN A 31 7.16 -4.44 10.06
C ASN A 31 7.69 -4.70 11.48
N GLY A 32 7.62 -5.95 11.92
CA GLY A 32 8.13 -6.40 13.22
C GLY A 32 7.36 -5.90 14.43
N VAL A 33 6.20 -5.26 14.24
CA VAL A 33 5.38 -4.75 15.34
C VAL A 33 4.07 -5.52 15.42
N GLU A 34 3.85 -6.21 16.53
CA GLU A 34 2.60 -6.92 16.84
C GLU A 34 2.09 -7.79 15.66
N VAL A 35 3.01 -8.53 15.03
CA VAL A 35 2.75 -9.47 13.94
C VAL A 35 2.86 -10.91 14.44
N SER A 36 1.86 -11.72 14.17
CA SER A 36 1.76 -13.16 14.43
C SER A 36 1.02 -13.84 13.28
N ALA A 37 0.99 -15.17 13.24
CA ALA A 37 0.29 -15.88 12.18
C ALA A 37 -1.23 -15.61 12.17
N ASP A 38 -1.84 -15.37 13.32
CA ASP A 38 -3.28 -15.11 13.47
C ASP A 38 -3.65 -13.62 13.37
N ALA A 39 -2.68 -12.70 13.52
CA ALA A 39 -2.96 -11.26 13.50
C ALA A 39 -1.74 -10.39 13.12
N TRP A 40 -2.02 -9.28 12.47
CA TRP A 40 -1.10 -8.17 12.29
C TRP A 40 -1.78 -6.88 12.75
N ASN A 41 -1.35 -6.34 13.88
CA ASN A 41 -2.02 -5.22 14.49
C ASN A 41 -1.71 -3.90 13.79
N ASP A 42 -2.75 -3.09 13.65
CA ASP A 42 -2.69 -1.77 13.03
C ASP A 42 -2.02 -0.74 13.95
N SER A 43 -0.97 -0.11 13.47
CA SER A 43 -0.21 0.96 14.14
C SER A 43 -0.67 2.37 13.77
N SER A 44 -1.71 2.53 12.94
CA SER A 44 -2.24 3.85 12.55
C SER A 44 -3.01 4.57 13.66
N GLY A 45 -3.47 3.80 14.66
CA GLY A 45 -4.35 4.28 15.73
C GLY A 45 -5.86 4.12 15.45
N ASN A 46 -6.24 3.58 14.27
CA ASN A 46 -7.64 3.35 13.91
C ASN A 46 -8.15 1.96 14.30
N ALA A 47 -7.28 1.10 14.82
CA ALA A 47 -7.60 -0.28 15.22
C ALA A 47 -8.16 -1.14 14.07
N ASN A 48 -7.72 -0.90 12.83
CA ASN A 48 -8.04 -1.70 11.65
C ASN A 48 -7.14 -2.95 11.56
N HIS A 49 -7.01 -3.68 12.68
CA HIS A 49 -6.19 -4.88 12.77
C HIS A 49 -6.55 -5.89 11.67
N ALA A 50 -5.55 -6.53 11.08
CA ALA A 50 -5.73 -7.66 10.18
C ALA A 50 -5.73 -8.95 11.00
N SER A 51 -6.71 -9.83 10.83
CA SER A 51 -6.81 -11.08 11.60
C SER A 51 -7.30 -12.26 10.77
N GLN A 52 -6.80 -13.47 11.12
CA GLN A 52 -7.23 -14.73 10.52
C GLN A 52 -7.40 -15.80 11.60
N SER A 53 -8.62 -16.28 11.78
CA SER A 53 -8.96 -17.27 12.83
C SER A 53 -8.84 -18.73 12.38
N THR A 54 -8.65 -18.98 11.08
CA THR A 54 -8.53 -20.32 10.50
C THR A 54 -7.06 -20.65 10.30
N ASP A 55 -6.50 -21.56 11.08
CA ASP A 55 -5.06 -21.90 11.07
C ASP A 55 -4.53 -22.25 9.67
N GLY A 56 -5.33 -22.91 8.83
CA GLY A 56 -4.92 -23.30 7.47
C GLY A 56 -4.94 -22.17 6.44
N ASN A 57 -5.34 -20.95 6.82
CA ASN A 57 -5.36 -19.76 5.96
C ASN A 57 -4.49 -18.64 6.55
N GLN A 58 -3.64 -18.98 7.53
CA GLN A 58 -2.75 -18.05 8.20
C GLN A 58 -1.38 -18.05 7.52
N ALA A 59 -0.94 -16.90 7.05
CA ALA A 59 0.39 -16.71 6.50
C ALA A 59 1.49 -16.93 7.57
N THR A 60 2.65 -17.36 7.15
CA THR A 60 3.80 -17.56 8.02
C THR A 60 4.48 -16.23 8.34
N VAL A 61 4.86 -15.99 9.61
CA VAL A 61 5.64 -14.79 9.97
C VAL A 61 7.04 -14.89 9.38
N SER A 62 7.42 -13.94 8.51
CA SER A 62 8.68 -13.91 7.79
C SER A 62 9.23 -12.49 7.70
N GLY A 63 10.51 -12.29 8.06
CA GLY A 63 11.19 -11.00 7.94
C GLY A 63 10.52 -9.81 8.66
N GLY A 64 9.68 -10.10 9.66
CA GLY A 64 8.89 -9.09 10.39
C GLY A 64 7.57 -8.72 9.71
N GLY A 65 7.19 -9.41 8.65
CA GLY A 65 5.90 -9.34 7.97
C GLY A 65 5.25 -10.71 7.87
N LEU A 66 4.37 -10.89 6.89
CA LEU A 66 3.65 -12.13 6.63
C LEU A 66 3.97 -12.65 5.23
N ASP A 67 4.27 -13.94 5.14
CA ASP A 67 4.56 -14.71 3.94
C ASP A 67 3.30 -15.48 3.54
N PHE A 68 2.65 -14.99 2.50
CA PHE A 68 1.38 -15.48 1.98
C PHE A 68 1.64 -16.53 0.91
N GLU A 69 0.96 -17.64 0.99
CA GLU A 69 0.99 -18.74 0.02
C GLU A 69 -0.36 -18.83 -0.71
N GLU A 70 -0.36 -18.62 -2.03
CA GLU A 70 -1.57 -18.78 -2.84
C GLU A 70 -2.20 -20.18 -2.66
N GLY A 71 -1.35 -21.22 -2.59
CA GLY A 71 -1.76 -22.61 -2.44
C GLY A 71 -2.42 -22.95 -1.10
N GLU A 72 -2.18 -22.15 -0.06
CA GLU A 72 -2.76 -22.29 1.28
C GLU A 72 -3.97 -21.38 1.50
N SER A 73 -4.21 -20.49 0.53
CA SER A 73 -5.34 -19.52 0.58
C SER A 73 -5.21 -18.49 1.70
N ASP A 74 -3.99 -18.01 1.94
CA ASP A 74 -3.68 -17.07 2.99
C ASP A 74 -4.33 -15.70 2.75
N HIS A 75 -5.02 -15.21 3.77
CA HIS A 75 -5.66 -13.90 3.74
C HIS A 75 -6.03 -13.44 5.14
N TYR A 76 -6.31 -12.15 5.31
CA TYR A 76 -6.72 -11.58 6.60
C TYR A 76 -7.90 -10.65 6.43
N ASP A 77 -8.85 -10.71 7.37
CA ASP A 77 -9.93 -9.76 7.49
C ASP A 77 -9.48 -8.53 8.28
N LEU A 78 -9.78 -7.33 7.79
CA LEU A 78 -9.59 -6.10 8.55
C LEU A 78 -10.75 -5.93 9.54
N ALA A 79 -10.45 -5.43 10.74
CA ALA A 79 -11.44 -5.23 11.80
C ALA A 79 -12.59 -4.29 11.41
N SER A 80 -12.34 -3.38 10.45
CA SER A 80 -13.35 -2.48 9.90
C SER A 80 -13.15 -2.29 8.40
N THR A 81 -14.22 -2.01 7.68
CA THR A 81 -14.15 -1.60 6.28
C THR A 81 -13.54 -0.21 6.17
N ILE A 82 -12.52 -0.06 5.33
CA ILE A 82 -11.97 1.23 4.94
C ILE A 82 -12.69 1.66 3.67
N THR A 83 -13.39 2.79 3.73
CA THR A 83 -14.19 3.33 2.62
C THR A 83 -13.49 4.52 1.98
N ILE A 84 -13.28 4.45 0.68
CA ILE A 84 -12.82 5.55 -0.14
C ILE A 84 -14.06 6.13 -0.84
N ALA A 85 -14.45 7.32 -0.46
CA ALA A 85 -15.63 7.97 -1.04
C ALA A 85 -15.39 8.36 -2.50
N GLN A 86 -16.47 8.55 -3.24
CA GLN A 86 -16.41 9.16 -4.56
C GLN A 86 -15.72 10.54 -4.46
N ASN A 87 -14.86 10.86 -5.42
CA ASN A 87 -14.05 12.10 -5.47
C ASN A 87 -12.86 12.13 -4.49
N GLN A 88 -12.63 11.08 -3.76
CA GLN A 88 -11.52 10.97 -2.83
C GLN A 88 -10.32 10.28 -3.50
N GLY A 89 -9.12 10.77 -3.24
CA GLY A 89 -7.89 10.06 -3.58
C GLY A 89 -7.58 8.97 -2.56
N PHE A 90 -6.56 8.18 -2.83
CA PHE A 90 -5.97 7.26 -1.86
C PHE A 90 -4.47 7.10 -2.13
N CYS A 91 -3.74 6.59 -1.15
CA CYS A 91 -2.38 6.12 -1.36
C CYS A 91 -2.20 4.76 -0.69
N VAL A 92 -1.60 3.83 -1.42
CA VAL A 92 -1.11 2.58 -0.87
C VAL A 92 0.41 2.55 -0.97
N ALA A 93 1.10 2.23 0.13
CA ALA A 93 2.53 1.96 0.14
C ALA A 93 2.73 0.56 0.73
N ILE A 94 3.43 -0.28 -0.01
CA ILE A 94 3.69 -1.66 0.39
C ILE A 94 5.16 -2.01 0.16
N VAL A 95 5.80 -2.55 1.19
CA VAL A 95 7.10 -3.21 1.06
C VAL A 95 6.84 -4.69 0.97
N MET A 96 7.18 -5.27 -0.17
CA MET A 96 6.83 -6.66 -0.50
C MET A 96 7.93 -7.34 -1.32
N ASP A 97 7.86 -8.66 -1.36
CA ASP A 97 8.57 -9.54 -2.29
C ASP A 97 7.54 -10.53 -2.84
N THR A 98 7.18 -10.43 -4.11
CA THR A 98 6.21 -11.34 -4.72
C THR A 98 6.90 -12.56 -5.28
N GLU A 99 6.37 -13.75 -5.06
CA GLU A 99 6.85 -15.02 -5.64
C GLU A 99 6.16 -15.30 -6.96
N SER A 100 4.91 -14.89 -7.12
CA SER A 100 4.17 -14.91 -8.38
C SER A 100 4.20 -13.55 -9.07
N SER A 101 4.26 -13.56 -10.40
CA SER A 101 4.20 -12.35 -11.21
C SER A 101 2.77 -11.97 -11.63
N SER A 102 1.74 -12.69 -11.15
CA SER A 102 0.36 -12.48 -11.63
C SER A 102 -0.68 -12.60 -10.53
N ASN A 103 -1.71 -11.77 -10.64
CA ASN A 103 -2.92 -11.79 -9.80
C ASN A 103 -2.69 -11.65 -8.28
N ASN A 104 -1.68 -10.88 -7.88
CA ASN A 104 -1.41 -10.60 -6.47
C ASN A 104 -2.42 -9.58 -5.94
N PHE A 105 -3.45 -10.03 -5.25
CA PHE A 105 -4.44 -9.16 -4.62
C PHE A 105 -3.87 -8.59 -3.31
N ILE A 106 -3.79 -7.26 -3.23
CA ILE A 106 -3.31 -6.57 -2.02
C ILE A 106 -4.48 -6.33 -1.08
N PHE A 107 -5.52 -5.67 -1.58
CA PHE A 107 -6.73 -5.36 -0.82
C PHE A 107 -7.98 -5.66 -1.63
N SER A 108 -9.03 -6.08 -0.95
CA SER A 108 -10.35 -6.23 -1.54
C SER A 108 -11.48 -6.05 -0.52
N LYS A 109 -12.71 -5.94 -1.03
CA LYS A 109 -13.94 -6.23 -0.34
C LYS A 109 -14.67 -7.37 -1.04
N ASP A 110 -14.72 -7.30 -2.37
CA ASP A 110 -15.38 -8.28 -3.23
C ASP A 110 -14.75 -8.30 -4.64
N ALA A 111 -15.43 -8.92 -5.60
CA ALA A 111 -14.97 -9.01 -6.98
C ALA A 111 -14.95 -7.68 -7.75
N ASN A 112 -15.57 -6.63 -7.20
CA ASN A 112 -15.73 -5.32 -7.84
C ASN A 112 -15.01 -4.19 -7.10
N ASP A 113 -14.58 -4.43 -5.85
CA ASP A 113 -13.79 -3.50 -5.05
C ASP A 113 -12.48 -4.17 -4.65
N HIS A 114 -11.40 -3.86 -5.37
CA HIS A 114 -10.07 -4.41 -5.06
C HIS A 114 -8.91 -3.62 -5.66
N ILE A 115 -7.76 -3.85 -5.08
CA ILE A 115 -6.43 -3.38 -5.53
C ILE A 115 -5.54 -4.60 -5.71
N GLN A 116 -4.92 -4.74 -6.89
CA GLN A 116 -4.03 -5.86 -7.19
C GLN A 116 -2.84 -5.46 -8.06
N ILE A 117 -1.76 -6.23 -7.97
CA ILE A 117 -0.74 -6.34 -9.00
C ILE A 117 -1.21 -7.44 -9.96
N LYS A 118 -1.67 -7.04 -11.15
CA LYS A 118 -2.24 -7.96 -12.14
C LYS A 118 -1.15 -8.81 -12.80
N ASP A 119 0.00 -8.20 -13.04
CA ASP A 119 1.19 -8.83 -13.61
C ASP A 119 2.44 -8.00 -13.27
N GLY A 120 3.62 -8.40 -13.76
CA GLY A 120 4.88 -7.73 -13.47
C GLY A 120 5.01 -6.26 -13.93
N GLN A 121 3.98 -5.70 -14.55
CA GLN A 121 3.96 -4.32 -15.04
C GLN A 121 2.65 -3.58 -14.78
N THR A 122 1.56 -4.25 -14.41
CA THR A 122 0.22 -3.65 -14.31
C THR A 122 -0.29 -3.62 -12.87
N PHE A 123 -0.52 -2.42 -12.36
CA PHE A 123 -1.30 -2.19 -11.14
C PHE A 123 -2.75 -1.93 -11.52
N LEU A 124 -3.67 -2.62 -10.86
CA LEU A 124 -5.09 -2.55 -11.17
C LEU A 124 -5.89 -2.12 -9.93
N VAL A 125 -6.81 -1.19 -10.14
CA VAL A 125 -7.81 -0.80 -9.14
C VAL A 125 -9.19 -1.02 -9.75
N LYS A 126 -10.02 -1.77 -9.07
CA LYS A 126 -11.42 -1.95 -9.43
C LYS A 126 -12.30 -1.32 -8.37
N THR A 127 -13.28 -0.56 -8.80
CA THR A 127 -14.13 0.28 -7.95
C THR A 127 -15.59 0.11 -8.33
N ASN A 128 -16.54 0.28 -7.38
CA ASN A 128 -17.97 -0.01 -7.60
C ASN A 128 -18.94 1.08 -7.13
N ASP A 129 -18.47 2.30 -6.88
CA ASP A 129 -19.35 3.41 -6.49
C ASP A 129 -19.12 4.64 -7.40
N PRO A 130 -20.06 5.03 -8.30
CA PRO A 130 -21.44 4.56 -8.46
C PRO A 130 -21.63 3.38 -9.44
N GLY A 131 -20.59 2.76 -9.93
CA GLY A 131 -20.65 1.63 -10.84
C GLY A 131 -19.29 0.98 -11.02
N VAL A 132 -19.25 -0.23 -11.56
CA VAL A 132 -18.00 -0.98 -11.69
C VAL A 132 -17.11 -0.38 -12.75
N ILE A 133 -15.92 0.07 -12.36
CA ILE A 133 -14.85 0.52 -13.24
C ILE A 133 -13.56 -0.22 -12.92
N THR A 134 -12.84 -0.60 -13.96
CA THR A 134 -11.50 -1.18 -13.86
C THR A 134 -10.48 -0.18 -14.40
N THR A 135 -9.58 0.25 -13.53
CA THR A 135 -8.48 1.14 -13.87
C THR A 135 -7.18 0.34 -13.87
N GLU A 136 -6.47 0.37 -15.00
CA GLU A 136 -5.17 -0.27 -15.16
C GLU A 136 -4.10 0.81 -15.34
N ILE A 137 -3.06 0.74 -14.55
CA ILE A 137 -1.87 1.56 -14.62
C ILE A 137 -0.74 0.66 -15.08
N VAL A 138 -0.31 0.83 -16.33
CA VAL A 138 0.76 0.03 -16.93
C VAL A 138 2.07 0.78 -16.80
N CYS A 139 3.04 0.14 -16.18
CA CYS A 139 4.40 0.60 -15.96
C CYS A 139 5.38 -0.21 -16.84
N PRO A 140 6.65 0.16 -16.93
CA PRO A 140 7.67 -0.64 -17.61
C PRO A 140 7.72 -2.08 -17.06
N SER A 141 8.00 -3.03 -17.94
CA SER A 141 8.10 -4.46 -17.58
C SER A 141 9.10 -4.67 -16.44
N GLY A 142 8.72 -5.46 -15.44
CA GLY A 142 9.53 -5.74 -14.25
C GLY A 142 9.44 -4.65 -13.16
N THR A 143 8.52 -3.69 -13.30
CA THR A 143 8.26 -2.73 -12.21
C THR A 143 7.84 -3.46 -10.94
N PHE A 144 6.90 -4.41 -11.05
CA PHE A 144 6.41 -5.23 -9.95
C PHE A 144 7.07 -6.63 -10.02
N GLY A 145 8.39 -6.68 -9.78
CA GLY A 145 9.17 -7.90 -9.92
C GLY A 145 9.31 -8.69 -8.62
N ASN A 146 9.83 -9.92 -8.75
CA ASN A 146 10.04 -10.87 -7.66
C ASN A 146 11.34 -10.53 -6.91
N GLN A 147 11.31 -9.48 -6.13
CA GLN A 147 12.38 -9.06 -5.22
C GLN A 147 11.82 -8.11 -4.18
N LYS A 148 12.43 -8.06 -3.00
CA LYS A 148 12.03 -7.09 -1.98
C LYS A 148 12.09 -5.68 -2.53
N GLN A 149 10.97 -4.98 -2.49
CA GLN A 149 10.80 -3.64 -3.05
C GLN A 149 9.73 -2.86 -2.31
N LEU A 150 9.85 -1.54 -2.30
CA LEU A 150 8.77 -0.61 -1.95
C LEU A 150 8.03 -0.24 -3.22
N ILE A 151 6.73 -0.43 -3.23
CA ILE A 151 5.81 0.14 -4.23
C ILE A 151 4.89 1.12 -3.51
N LEU A 152 4.86 2.36 -3.99
CA LEU A 152 3.89 3.36 -3.57
C LEU A 152 3.06 3.75 -4.79
N VAL A 153 1.74 3.64 -4.66
CA VAL A 153 0.78 4.08 -5.68
C VAL A 153 -0.13 5.11 -5.06
N ASN A 154 -0.14 6.30 -5.66
CA ASN A 154 -0.94 7.42 -5.21
C ASN A 154 -1.97 7.79 -6.26
N ARG A 155 -3.26 7.84 -5.88
CA ARG A 155 -4.37 8.37 -6.69
C ARG A 155 -4.78 9.72 -6.14
N SER A 156 -4.64 10.77 -6.94
CA SER A 156 -5.17 12.08 -6.58
C SER A 156 -6.68 12.14 -6.81
N ALA A 157 -7.34 13.12 -6.19
CA ALA A 157 -8.77 13.41 -6.42
C ALA A 157 -9.05 14.14 -7.76
N GLY A 158 -8.04 14.35 -8.61
CA GLY A 158 -8.18 15.12 -9.86
C GLY A 158 -8.86 14.34 -10.99
N ALA A 159 -9.24 15.06 -12.04
CA ALA A 159 -10.04 14.52 -13.16
C ALA A 159 -9.26 13.78 -14.25
N SER A 160 -7.92 13.83 -14.30
CA SER A 160 -7.08 13.16 -15.29
C SER A 160 -5.66 12.95 -14.78
N ASN A 161 -4.96 11.94 -15.31
CA ASN A 161 -3.60 11.59 -14.91
C ASN A 161 -3.46 11.47 -13.37
N ARG A 162 -4.37 10.70 -12.77
CA ARG A 162 -4.59 10.67 -11.33
C ARG A 162 -3.55 9.88 -10.57
N PHE A 163 -2.89 8.96 -11.26
CA PHE A 163 -1.98 8.04 -10.62
C PHE A 163 -0.53 8.49 -10.76
N SER A 164 0.22 8.28 -9.70
CA SER A 164 1.67 8.25 -9.71
C SER A 164 2.15 6.98 -9.01
N VAL A 165 3.21 6.39 -9.53
CA VAL A 165 3.81 5.15 -9.04
C VAL A 165 5.25 5.41 -8.68
N PHE A 166 5.68 4.91 -7.52
CA PHE A 166 7.08 4.99 -7.07
C PHE A 166 7.57 3.59 -6.73
N LYS A 167 8.80 3.29 -7.13
CA LYS A 167 9.51 2.08 -6.78
C LYS A 167 10.80 2.45 -6.06
N ASN A 168 10.98 1.95 -4.84
CA ASN A 168 12.15 2.21 -4.02
C ASN A 168 12.52 3.71 -3.96
N GLY A 169 11.50 4.56 -3.71
CA GLY A 169 11.65 6.02 -3.62
C GLY A 169 11.72 6.77 -4.94
N SER A 170 11.87 6.09 -6.07
CA SER A 170 11.97 6.73 -7.39
C SER A 170 10.65 6.66 -8.15
N GLU A 171 10.23 7.78 -8.75
CA GLU A 171 9.03 7.81 -9.58
C GLU A 171 9.20 6.94 -10.82
N VAL A 172 8.20 6.15 -11.13
CA VAL A 172 8.13 5.27 -12.30
C VAL A 172 7.33 5.95 -13.40
N THR A 173 7.89 6.00 -14.61
CA THR A 173 7.13 6.48 -15.77
C THR A 173 5.97 5.52 -16.06
N ILE A 174 4.76 6.04 -16.13
CA ILE A 174 3.57 5.27 -16.49
C ILE A 174 3.48 5.23 -18.02
N ASP A 175 3.48 4.02 -18.58
CA ASP A 175 3.39 3.80 -20.05
C ASP A 175 1.95 4.02 -20.54
N SER A 176 0.95 3.61 -19.76
CA SER A 176 -0.45 3.91 -20.01
C SER A 176 -1.28 3.95 -18.72
N ASP A 177 -2.24 4.85 -18.67
CA ASP A 177 -3.18 5.05 -17.59
C ASP A 177 -4.57 5.23 -18.18
N ASN A 178 -5.48 4.29 -17.92
CA ASN A 178 -6.86 4.35 -18.40
C ASN A 178 -7.83 4.93 -17.35
N SER A 179 -7.33 5.64 -16.33
CA SER A 179 -8.15 6.28 -15.28
C SER A 179 -9.15 7.31 -15.84
N THR A 180 -8.95 7.76 -17.08
CA THR A 180 -9.92 8.58 -17.82
C THR A 180 -11.22 7.83 -18.17
N ASN A 181 -11.24 6.51 -18.06
CA ASN A 181 -12.46 5.71 -18.22
C ASN A 181 -13.38 5.78 -17.00
N GLU A 182 -12.88 6.26 -15.86
CA GLU A 182 -13.73 6.68 -14.77
C GLU A 182 -14.52 7.91 -15.26
N ALA A 183 -15.79 7.74 -15.43
CA ALA A 183 -16.82 8.54 -16.09
C ALA A 183 -16.37 9.93 -16.61
N ALA A 184 -16.48 10.16 -17.90
CA ALA A 184 -15.87 11.26 -18.66
C ALA A 184 -15.99 12.63 -17.97
N GLY A 185 -14.87 13.20 -17.57
CA GLY A 185 -14.77 14.50 -16.92
C GLY A 185 -15.08 14.49 -15.42
N GLU A 186 -15.19 13.33 -14.81
CA GLU A 186 -15.69 13.15 -13.47
C GLU A 186 -14.66 12.58 -12.52
N ASN A 187 -15.00 12.61 -11.33
CA ASN A 187 -14.33 12.32 -10.10
C ASN A 187 -14.05 10.80 -9.96
N PRO A 188 -12.96 10.41 -9.32
CA PRO A 188 -12.67 8.99 -9.12
C PRO A 188 -13.81 8.30 -8.37
N ASN A 189 -14.16 7.10 -8.83
CA ASN A 189 -15.13 6.25 -8.13
C ASN A 189 -14.64 5.93 -6.71
N GLY A 190 -15.61 5.77 -5.81
CA GLY A 190 -15.40 5.22 -4.49
C GLY A 190 -15.27 3.69 -4.53
N PHE A 191 -14.72 3.13 -3.48
CA PHE A 191 -14.63 1.70 -3.24
C PHE A 191 -14.37 1.40 -1.76
N ASP A 192 -14.62 0.16 -1.38
CA ASP A 192 -14.39 -0.34 -0.03
C ASP A 192 -13.31 -1.42 -0.02
N ILE A 193 -12.56 -1.52 1.08
CA ILE A 193 -11.65 -2.63 1.35
C ILE A 193 -11.82 -3.12 2.78
N ASN A 194 -11.80 -4.44 2.98
CA ASN A 194 -11.83 -5.08 4.29
C ASN A 194 -11.10 -6.43 4.35
N VAL A 195 -10.41 -6.81 3.26
CA VAL A 195 -9.60 -8.04 3.18
C VAL A 195 -8.21 -7.69 2.66
N LEU A 196 -7.18 -8.27 3.27
CA LEU A 196 -5.78 -8.21 2.87
C LEU A 196 -5.36 -9.56 2.27
N GLY A 197 -4.65 -9.54 1.14
CA GLY A 197 -3.99 -10.70 0.56
C GLY A 197 -4.89 -11.61 -0.31
N SER A 198 -6.16 -11.24 -0.58
CA SER A 198 -6.99 -12.04 -1.47
C SER A 198 -8.15 -11.27 -2.09
N GLN A 199 -8.84 -11.90 -3.06
CA GLN A 199 -10.13 -11.43 -3.56
C GLN A 199 -11.26 -11.97 -2.66
N ALA A 200 -11.78 -11.12 -1.79
CA ALA A 200 -12.91 -11.43 -0.89
C ALA A 200 -12.69 -12.66 0.04
N GLY A 201 -11.45 -13.00 0.35
CA GLY A 201 -11.13 -14.17 1.19
C GLY A 201 -11.40 -15.52 0.53
N THR A 202 -11.72 -15.57 -0.76
CA THR A 202 -12.20 -16.80 -1.42
C THR A 202 -11.48 -17.18 -2.71
N GLY A 203 -10.54 -16.37 -3.19
CA GLY A 203 -9.79 -16.68 -4.41
C GLY A 203 -8.78 -15.60 -4.77
N ASN A 204 -7.93 -15.90 -5.76
CA ASN A 204 -6.88 -15.01 -6.23
C ASN A 204 -6.07 -14.41 -5.06
N PHE A 205 -5.32 -15.28 -4.41
CA PHE A 205 -4.55 -14.93 -3.24
C PHE A 205 -3.23 -14.23 -3.63
N PHE A 206 -2.70 -13.43 -2.71
CA PHE A 206 -1.35 -12.91 -2.81
C PHE A 206 -0.35 -14.05 -2.62
N ASP A 207 0.79 -13.98 -3.31
CA ASP A 207 1.85 -15.00 -3.28
C ASP A 207 3.19 -14.31 -3.02
N GLY A 208 3.75 -14.49 -1.82
CA GLY A 208 4.98 -13.86 -1.36
C GLY A 208 4.86 -13.12 -0.03
N ILE A 209 5.87 -12.31 0.29
CA ILE A 209 5.99 -11.63 1.58
C ILE A 209 5.48 -10.19 1.50
N MET A 210 4.57 -9.83 2.39
CA MET A 210 4.27 -8.43 2.73
C MET A 210 5.06 -8.07 3.99
N PHE A 211 6.06 -7.20 3.86
CA PHE A 211 6.88 -6.76 5.00
C PHE A 211 6.24 -5.59 5.76
N GLU A 212 5.63 -4.66 5.06
CA GLU A 212 4.98 -3.48 5.65
C GLU A 212 3.91 -2.96 4.70
N VAL A 213 2.75 -2.57 5.24
CA VAL A 213 1.61 -2.12 4.43
C VAL A 213 1.01 -0.87 5.04
N LEU A 214 0.86 0.19 4.23
CA LEU A 214 0.20 1.43 4.64
C LEU A 214 -0.90 1.76 3.64
N PHE A 215 -2.00 2.26 4.17
CA PHE A 215 -3.11 2.77 3.37
C PHE A 215 -3.57 4.12 3.90
N PHE A 216 -3.61 5.11 3.01
CA PHE A 216 -4.14 6.45 3.29
C PHE A 216 -5.45 6.63 2.51
N ASP A 217 -6.48 7.09 3.18
CA ASP A 217 -7.78 7.41 2.56
C ASP A 217 -7.80 8.81 1.95
N LYS A 218 -6.65 9.26 1.46
CA LYS A 218 -6.45 10.48 0.66
C LYS A 218 -5.30 10.30 -0.32
N GLY A 219 -5.31 11.07 -1.41
CA GLY A 219 -4.12 11.26 -2.23
C GLY A 219 -3.08 12.10 -1.48
N LEU A 220 -1.84 11.67 -1.46
CA LEU A 220 -0.74 12.36 -0.81
C LEU A 220 -0.19 13.49 -1.70
N SER A 221 0.30 14.55 -1.08
CA SER A 221 1.10 15.59 -1.73
C SER A 221 2.51 15.08 -2.07
N SER A 222 3.21 15.78 -2.95
CA SER A 222 4.58 15.42 -3.33
C SER A 222 5.56 15.41 -2.13
N THR A 223 5.37 16.28 -1.15
CA THR A 223 6.17 16.30 0.08
C THR A 223 5.88 15.07 0.93
N GLU A 224 4.61 14.74 1.16
CA GLU A 224 4.22 13.55 1.94
C GLU A 224 4.70 12.26 1.27
N ILE A 225 4.65 12.19 -0.08
CA ILE A 225 5.20 11.06 -0.85
C ILE A 225 6.71 10.95 -0.65
N SER A 226 7.45 12.06 -0.73
CA SER A 226 8.89 12.09 -0.51
C SER A 226 9.26 11.62 0.89
N ASP A 227 8.61 12.17 1.92
CA ASP A 227 8.88 11.85 3.31
C ASP A 227 8.57 10.36 3.61
N LEU A 228 7.46 9.84 3.07
CA LEU A 228 7.07 8.45 3.22
C LEU A 228 8.02 7.49 2.50
N ASN A 229 8.45 7.83 1.27
CA ASN A 229 9.45 7.07 0.53
C ASN A 229 10.79 7.02 1.27
N ASP A 230 11.29 8.16 1.76
CA ASP A 230 12.55 8.26 2.50
C ASP A 230 12.48 7.42 3.80
N TYR A 231 11.36 7.47 4.51
CA TYR A 231 11.14 6.66 5.71
C TYR A 231 11.18 5.16 5.41
N LEU A 232 10.39 4.70 4.43
CA LEU A 232 10.27 3.28 4.12
C LEU A 232 11.54 2.72 3.47
N THR A 233 12.16 3.44 2.53
CA THR A 233 13.42 2.99 1.90
C THR A 233 14.55 2.91 2.93
N SER A 234 14.68 3.90 3.81
CA SER A 234 15.66 3.88 4.90
C SER A 234 15.43 2.73 5.87
N LYS A 235 14.17 2.51 6.28
CA LYS A 235 13.79 1.44 7.23
C LYS A 235 14.05 0.06 6.67
N HIS A 236 13.80 -0.17 5.39
CA HIS A 236 13.90 -1.47 4.75
C HIS A 236 15.20 -1.72 3.99
N GLY A 237 16.08 -0.72 3.89
CA GLY A 237 17.36 -0.80 3.19
C GLY A 237 17.22 -0.95 1.68
N LEU A 238 16.30 -0.19 1.07
CA LEU A 238 15.95 -0.22 -0.37
C LEU A 238 16.59 0.94 -1.14
#